data_6e5c8ae03075978bfaceda2b4372ac9b
#
_entry.id   6e5c8ae03075978bfaceda2b4372ac9b
#
_cell.length_a   1.000
_cell.length_b   1.000
_cell.length_c   1.000
_cell.angle_alpha   90.00
_cell.angle_beta   90.00
_cell.angle_gamma   90.00
#
_symmetry.space_group_name_H-M   'P 1'
#
loop_
_entity.id
_entity.type
_entity.pdbx_description
1 polymer ?
#
loop_
_entity_poly.entity_id
_entity_poly.type
_entity_poly.pdbx_seq_one_letter_code
_entity_poly.pdbx_strand_id
1 'polypeptide(L)'
;VSLLIDIENSIKAQESRGYEQWAKIHNLKLVAKTMNFLTEHKIEQYADLVSRIEDVNAENEKTADALKGVEKRLADMAVLMKHVTTYQKTKNVYEAYRRAKDKDTYRAKQESSLILHEAAAKALKAAGVTKLPNLAAMQEEYGKLQAQKEALYTDYGKLKKQVKEYDVIKQNIDSILRLEKEPERGRETERLQ
;
A
#
# COMPACT_ATOMS: atom_id res chain seq x y z
N VAL A 1 -8.93 -18.12 -6.41
CA VAL A 1 -8.50 -19.12 -7.41
C VAL A 1 -7.01 -19.38 -7.20
N SER A 2 -6.53 -20.59 -7.52
CA SER A 2 -5.12 -20.97 -7.47
C SER A 2 -4.61 -21.20 -8.89
N LEU A 3 -3.27 -21.25 -9.05
CA LEU A 3 -2.66 -21.56 -10.33
C LEU A 3 -2.90 -23.02 -10.74
N LEU A 4 -3.04 -23.25 -12.04
CA LEU A 4 -3.02 -24.58 -12.64
C LEU A 4 -1.67 -25.26 -12.39
N ILE A 5 -1.71 -26.56 -12.16
CA ILE A 5 -0.50 -27.38 -12.01
C ILE A 5 0.02 -27.71 -13.42
N ASP A 6 1.29 -27.42 -13.66
CA ASP A 6 1.98 -27.92 -14.85
C ASP A 6 2.31 -29.39 -14.68
N ILE A 7 1.42 -30.24 -15.22
CA ILE A 7 1.52 -31.71 -15.05
C ILE A 7 2.68 -32.27 -15.87
N GLU A 8 2.94 -31.72 -17.06
CA GLU A 8 3.95 -32.22 -17.98
C GLU A 8 5.37 -32.06 -17.42
N ASN A 9 5.63 -30.93 -16.75
CA ASN A 9 6.92 -30.63 -16.14
C ASN A 9 6.98 -31.00 -14.65
N SER A 10 5.92 -31.63 -14.10
CA SER A 10 5.90 -32.03 -12.68
C SER A 10 6.58 -33.37 -12.45
N ILE A 11 7.72 -33.38 -11.78
CA ILE A 11 8.43 -34.60 -11.37
C ILE A 11 7.50 -35.53 -10.58
N LYS A 12 6.69 -35.00 -9.66
CA LYS A 12 5.70 -35.80 -8.89
C LYS A 12 4.64 -36.47 -9.74
N ALA A 13 4.21 -35.82 -10.82
CA ALA A 13 3.25 -36.41 -11.75
C ALA A 13 3.88 -37.50 -12.61
N GLN A 14 5.15 -37.37 -12.95
CA GLN A 14 5.91 -38.40 -13.68
C GLN A 14 6.20 -39.61 -12.82
N GLU A 15 6.46 -39.45 -11.53
CA GLU A 15 6.80 -40.54 -10.60
C GLU A 15 5.55 -41.21 -9.99
N SER A 16 4.40 -40.56 -9.96
CA SER A 16 3.18 -41.07 -9.32
C SER A 16 1.94 -40.86 -10.18
N ARG A 17 1.44 -41.98 -10.73
CA ARG A 17 0.19 -42.01 -11.50
C ARG A 17 -1.03 -41.53 -10.69
N GLY A 18 -1.04 -41.79 -9.39
CA GLY A 18 -2.11 -41.31 -8.50
C GLY A 18 -2.08 -39.79 -8.36
N TYR A 19 -0.89 -39.19 -8.25
CA TYR A 19 -0.71 -37.75 -8.22
C TYR A 19 -1.07 -37.10 -9.55
N GLU A 20 -0.67 -37.69 -10.67
CA GLU A 20 -1.01 -37.23 -12.02
C GLU A 20 -2.54 -37.15 -12.20
N GLN A 21 -3.26 -38.21 -11.86
CA GLN A 21 -4.72 -38.22 -11.96
C GLN A 21 -5.39 -37.18 -11.05
N TRP A 22 -4.92 -37.06 -9.83
CA TRP A 22 -5.39 -36.04 -8.91
C TRP A 22 -5.14 -34.63 -9.47
N ALA A 23 -3.97 -34.35 -10.01
CA ALA A 23 -3.60 -33.07 -10.60
C ALA A 23 -4.49 -32.71 -11.80
N LYS A 24 -4.82 -33.69 -12.66
CA LYS A 24 -5.78 -33.52 -13.77
C LYS A 24 -7.17 -33.09 -13.28
N ILE A 25 -7.71 -33.79 -12.27
CA ILE A 25 -9.00 -33.46 -11.68
C ILE A 25 -8.95 -32.11 -10.97
N HIS A 26 -7.85 -31.81 -10.29
CA HIS A 26 -7.64 -30.52 -9.64
C HIS A 26 -7.64 -29.37 -10.65
N ASN A 27 -6.91 -29.52 -11.75
CA ASN A 27 -6.86 -28.54 -12.84
C ASN A 27 -8.24 -28.31 -13.47
N LEU A 28 -9.02 -29.36 -13.73
CA LEU A 28 -10.39 -29.21 -14.25
C LEU A 28 -11.26 -28.34 -13.34
N LYS A 29 -11.16 -28.54 -12.02
CA LYS A 29 -11.88 -27.69 -11.04
C LYS A 29 -11.40 -26.24 -11.06
N LEU A 30 -10.10 -26.01 -11.25
CA LEU A 30 -9.53 -24.66 -11.35
C LEU A 30 -9.91 -23.97 -12.66
N VAL A 31 -9.93 -24.70 -13.76
CA VAL A 31 -10.45 -24.18 -15.05
C VAL A 31 -11.91 -23.74 -14.90
N ALA A 32 -12.76 -24.57 -14.31
CA ALA A 32 -14.16 -24.20 -14.05
C ALA A 32 -14.28 -22.94 -13.17
N LYS A 33 -13.49 -22.83 -12.10
CA LYS A 33 -13.45 -21.64 -11.26
C LYS A 33 -12.97 -20.39 -12.00
N THR A 34 -11.95 -20.55 -12.86
CA THR A 34 -11.44 -19.45 -13.70
C THR A 34 -12.53 -18.97 -14.67
N MET A 35 -13.24 -19.89 -15.34
CA MET A 35 -14.33 -19.55 -16.23
C MET A 35 -15.51 -18.89 -15.52
N ASN A 36 -15.88 -19.37 -14.34
CA ASN A 36 -16.91 -18.74 -13.51
C ASN A 36 -16.52 -17.30 -13.14
N PHE A 37 -15.26 -17.07 -12.75
CA PHE A 37 -14.76 -15.74 -12.47
C PHE A 37 -14.94 -14.81 -13.68
N LEU A 38 -14.54 -15.24 -14.88
CA LEU A 38 -14.70 -14.44 -16.11
C LEU A 38 -16.17 -14.10 -16.36
N THR A 39 -17.06 -15.07 -16.20
CA THR A 39 -18.52 -14.91 -16.37
C THR A 39 -19.09 -13.91 -15.38
N GLU A 40 -18.75 -14.05 -14.09
CA GLU A 40 -19.22 -13.17 -13.02
C GLU A 40 -18.75 -11.71 -13.22
N HIS A 41 -17.55 -11.55 -13.77
CA HIS A 41 -16.98 -10.22 -14.04
C HIS A 41 -17.28 -9.70 -15.47
N LYS A 42 -18.08 -10.45 -16.25
CA LYS A 42 -18.46 -10.10 -17.64
C LYS A 42 -17.23 -9.85 -18.53
N ILE A 43 -16.23 -10.71 -18.42
CA ILE A 43 -15.01 -10.68 -19.22
C ILE A 43 -15.20 -11.73 -20.32
N GLU A 44 -15.43 -11.27 -21.55
CA GLU A 44 -15.74 -12.14 -22.71
C GLU A 44 -14.52 -12.31 -23.62
N GLN A 45 -13.60 -11.35 -23.60
CA GLN A 45 -12.42 -11.36 -24.47
C GLN A 45 -11.15 -11.21 -23.64
N TYR A 46 -10.05 -11.73 -24.15
CA TYR A 46 -8.74 -11.59 -23.52
C TYR A 46 -8.32 -10.11 -23.34
N ALA A 47 -8.65 -9.26 -24.30
CA ALA A 47 -8.40 -7.83 -24.21
C ALA A 47 -9.14 -7.18 -23.04
N ASP A 48 -10.36 -7.62 -22.72
CA ASP A 48 -11.12 -7.13 -21.56
C ASP A 48 -10.44 -7.52 -20.25
N LEU A 49 -9.90 -8.74 -20.18
CA LEU A 49 -9.13 -9.19 -19.00
C LEU A 49 -7.89 -8.32 -18.80
N VAL A 50 -7.13 -8.05 -19.86
CA VAL A 50 -5.94 -7.19 -19.78
C VAL A 50 -6.31 -5.78 -19.34
N SER A 51 -7.35 -5.19 -19.92
CA SER A 51 -7.83 -3.86 -19.54
C SER A 51 -8.26 -3.80 -18.06
N ARG A 52 -8.97 -4.83 -17.58
CA ARG A 52 -9.35 -4.91 -16.14
C ARG A 52 -8.15 -5.00 -15.22
N ILE A 53 -7.12 -5.73 -15.61
CA ILE A 53 -5.87 -5.83 -14.85
C ILE A 53 -5.17 -4.48 -14.77
N GLU A 54 -5.10 -3.75 -15.89
CA GLU A 54 -4.54 -2.40 -15.94
C GLU A 54 -5.31 -1.43 -15.03
N ASP A 55 -6.63 -1.45 -15.08
CA ASP A 55 -7.49 -0.61 -14.24
C ASP A 55 -7.27 -0.89 -12.73
N VAL A 56 -7.26 -2.16 -12.35
CA VAL A 56 -7.07 -2.54 -10.94
C VAL A 56 -5.66 -2.19 -10.45
N ASN A 57 -4.64 -2.37 -11.29
CA ASN A 57 -3.27 -1.97 -10.99
C ASN A 57 -3.14 -0.46 -10.82
N ALA A 58 -3.73 0.32 -11.74
CA ALA A 58 -3.72 1.78 -11.66
C ALA A 58 -4.41 2.28 -10.39
N GLU A 59 -5.55 1.72 -10.01
CA GLU A 59 -6.26 2.08 -8.78
C GLU A 59 -5.47 1.67 -7.52
N ASN A 60 -4.79 0.52 -7.55
CA ASN A 60 -3.91 0.08 -6.46
C ASN A 60 -2.72 1.05 -6.27
N GLU A 61 -2.07 1.47 -7.35
CA GLU A 61 -0.97 2.44 -7.31
C GLU A 61 -1.44 3.79 -6.79
N LYS A 62 -2.56 4.29 -7.30
CA LYS A 62 -3.17 5.56 -6.85
C LYS A 62 -3.49 5.53 -5.36
N THR A 63 -4.06 4.43 -4.86
CA THR A 63 -4.38 4.26 -3.45
C THR A 63 -3.12 4.17 -2.59
N ALA A 64 -2.07 3.48 -3.07
CA ALA A 64 -0.77 3.41 -2.40
C ALA A 64 -0.11 4.79 -2.29
N ASP A 65 -0.17 5.60 -3.34
CA ASP A 65 0.39 6.96 -3.34
C ASP A 65 -0.41 7.90 -2.43
N ALA A 66 -1.73 7.80 -2.42
CA ALA A 66 -2.58 8.53 -1.48
C ALA A 66 -2.25 8.17 -0.03
N LEU A 67 -2.05 6.88 0.26
CA LEU A 67 -1.66 6.39 1.58
C LEU A 67 -0.32 6.97 2.03
N LYS A 68 0.71 6.93 1.17
CA LYS A 68 2.03 7.55 1.44
C LYS A 68 1.90 9.05 1.71
N GLY A 69 1.07 9.75 0.94
CA GLY A 69 0.81 11.18 1.12
C GLY A 69 0.20 11.50 2.48
N VAL A 70 -0.80 10.73 2.91
CA VAL A 70 -1.43 10.89 4.24
C VAL A 70 -0.46 10.55 5.36
N GLU A 71 0.34 9.48 5.22
CA GLU A 71 1.36 9.11 6.21
C GLU A 71 2.41 10.20 6.39
N LYS A 72 2.87 10.80 5.30
CA LYS A 72 3.80 11.92 5.35
C LYS A 72 3.18 13.13 6.07
N ARG A 73 1.94 13.49 5.74
CA ARG A 73 1.24 14.60 6.41
C ARG A 73 1.06 14.35 7.90
N LEU A 74 0.73 13.12 8.31
CA LEU A 74 0.64 12.74 9.72
C LEU A 74 1.99 12.90 10.44
N ALA A 75 3.09 12.45 9.82
CA ALA A 75 4.43 12.57 10.39
C ALA A 75 4.84 14.06 10.53
N ASP A 76 4.63 14.87 9.50
CA ASP A 76 4.95 16.29 9.51
C ASP A 76 4.12 17.03 10.56
N MET A 77 2.84 16.71 10.69
CA MET A 77 1.94 17.29 11.68
C MET A 77 2.33 16.90 13.11
N ALA A 78 2.70 15.63 13.35
CA ALA A 78 3.17 15.17 14.66
C ALA A 78 4.41 15.94 15.12
N VAL A 79 5.37 16.18 14.23
CA VAL A 79 6.57 16.98 14.50
C VAL A 79 6.19 18.42 14.83
N LEU A 80 5.30 19.03 14.02
CA LEU A 80 4.85 20.40 14.22
C LEU A 80 4.12 20.57 15.57
N MET A 81 3.21 19.64 15.90
CA MET A 81 2.48 19.64 17.17
C MET A 81 3.43 19.54 18.37
N LYS A 82 4.50 18.73 18.26
CA LYS A 82 5.54 18.63 19.29
C LYS A 82 6.22 19.99 19.51
N HIS A 83 6.59 20.70 18.45
CA HIS A 83 7.22 22.02 18.56
C HIS A 83 6.27 23.07 19.12
N VAL A 84 5.00 23.07 18.69
CA VAL A 84 3.95 23.96 19.23
C VAL A 84 3.78 23.71 20.73
N THR A 85 3.66 22.45 21.15
CA THR A 85 3.52 22.08 22.55
C THR A 85 4.72 22.52 23.39
N THR A 86 5.94 22.29 22.91
CA THR A 86 7.17 22.70 23.61
C THR A 86 7.25 24.22 23.72
N TYR A 87 6.94 24.94 22.65
CA TYR A 87 6.92 26.40 22.65
C TYR A 87 5.92 26.93 23.68
N GLN A 88 4.70 26.41 23.71
CA GLN A 88 3.67 26.85 24.68
C GLN A 88 4.07 26.57 26.11
N LYS A 89 4.63 25.39 26.41
CA LYS A 89 5.07 25.01 27.78
C LYS A 89 6.21 25.87 28.28
N THR A 90 7.10 26.33 27.40
CA THR A 90 8.30 27.09 27.78
C THR A 90 8.15 28.59 27.62
N LYS A 91 7.03 29.06 27.05
CA LYS A 91 6.78 30.47 26.76
C LYS A 91 6.93 31.37 27.99
N ASN A 92 6.33 31.01 29.12
CA ASN A 92 6.37 31.81 30.33
C ASN A 92 7.79 31.96 30.90
N VAL A 93 8.60 30.90 30.83
CA VAL A 93 10.01 30.93 31.25
C VAL A 93 10.82 31.87 30.35
N TYR A 94 10.58 31.81 29.01
CA TYR A 94 11.25 32.68 28.07
C TYR A 94 10.85 34.15 28.23
N GLU A 95 9.57 34.45 28.48
CA GLU A 95 9.09 35.80 28.76
C GLU A 95 9.68 36.36 30.05
N ALA A 96 9.78 35.52 31.12
CA ALA A 96 10.44 35.90 32.36
C ALA A 96 11.95 36.19 32.13
N TYR A 97 12.62 35.36 31.33
CA TYR A 97 14.02 35.60 30.92
C TYR A 97 14.20 36.94 30.22
N ARG A 98 13.30 37.27 29.31
CA ARG A 98 13.36 38.57 28.60
C ARG A 98 13.26 39.78 29.53
N ARG A 99 12.49 39.64 30.61
CA ARG A 99 12.24 40.70 31.63
C ARG A 99 13.25 40.68 32.77
N ALA A 100 14.08 39.65 32.91
CA ALA A 100 15.04 39.49 33.97
C ALA A 100 16.09 40.61 33.95
N LYS A 101 16.39 41.17 35.12
CA LYS A 101 17.47 42.16 35.33
C LYS A 101 18.85 41.53 35.17
N ASP A 102 19.04 40.34 35.72
CA ASP A 102 20.22 39.50 35.61
C ASP A 102 19.89 38.29 34.71
N LYS A 103 20.18 38.41 33.41
CA LYS A 103 19.90 37.39 32.44
C LYS A 103 20.80 36.17 32.59
N ASP A 104 22.02 36.34 32.98
CA ASP A 104 23.00 35.26 33.06
C ASP A 104 22.65 34.31 34.22
N THR A 105 22.37 34.86 35.40
CA THR A 105 21.90 34.06 36.52
C THR A 105 20.56 33.37 36.26
N TYR A 106 19.62 34.07 35.58
CA TYR A 106 18.32 33.43 35.21
C TYR A 106 18.53 32.32 34.19
N ARG A 107 19.35 32.54 33.16
CA ARG A 107 19.68 31.53 32.17
C ARG A 107 20.31 30.30 32.79
N ALA A 108 21.25 30.48 33.71
CA ALA A 108 21.87 29.34 34.43
C ALA A 108 20.87 28.51 35.21
N LYS A 109 19.82 29.11 35.80
CA LYS A 109 18.76 28.41 36.51
C LYS A 109 17.73 27.73 35.62
N GLN A 110 17.48 28.23 34.43
CA GLN A 110 16.41 27.79 33.53
C GLN A 110 16.94 27.32 32.18
N GLU A 111 18.21 26.93 32.10
CA GLU A 111 18.93 26.64 30.86
C GLU A 111 18.21 25.65 29.98
N SER A 112 17.77 24.51 30.53
CA SER A 112 17.09 23.47 29.77
C SER A 112 15.77 23.98 29.11
N SER A 113 14.97 24.75 29.85
CA SER A 113 13.72 25.30 29.35
C SER A 113 13.94 26.34 28.26
N LEU A 114 14.99 27.17 28.41
CA LEU A 114 15.34 28.18 27.42
C LEU A 114 15.89 27.57 26.13
N ILE A 115 16.74 26.54 26.23
CA ILE A 115 17.24 25.78 25.07
C ILE A 115 16.08 25.14 24.31
N LEU A 116 15.14 24.50 25.03
CA LEU A 116 13.95 23.89 24.43
C LEU A 116 13.08 24.94 23.73
N HIS A 117 12.88 26.11 24.36
CA HIS A 117 12.10 27.20 23.76
C HIS A 117 12.75 27.72 22.48
N GLU A 118 14.04 28.01 22.51
CA GLU A 118 14.81 28.52 21.38
C GLU A 118 14.81 27.52 20.21
N ALA A 119 14.97 26.22 20.52
CA ALA A 119 14.91 25.16 19.54
C ALA A 119 13.52 25.04 18.90
N ALA A 120 12.44 25.06 19.70
CA ALA A 120 11.08 25.02 19.20
C ALA A 120 10.75 26.26 18.34
N ALA A 121 11.13 27.46 18.78
CA ALA A 121 10.94 28.69 18.02
C ALA A 121 11.66 28.67 16.67
N LYS A 122 12.90 28.17 16.65
CA LYS A 122 13.69 28.00 15.42
C LYS A 122 13.03 27.00 14.48
N ALA A 123 12.55 25.86 14.98
CA ALA A 123 11.89 24.84 14.20
C ALA A 123 10.56 25.35 13.61
N LEU A 124 9.74 26.05 14.40
CA LEU A 124 8.49 26.67 13.93
C LEU A 124 8.75 27.72 12.85
N LYS A 125 9.77 28.55 13.01
CA LYS A 125 10.16 29.53 12.00
C LYS A 125 10.63 28.86 10.70
N ALA A 126 11.44 27.81 10.81
CA ALA A 126 11.89 27.04 9.64
C ALA A 126 10.73 26.36 8.91
N ALA A 127 9.67 25.96 9.63
CA ALA A 127 8.43 25.42 9.07
C ALA A 127 7.48 26.50 8.48
N GLY A 128 7.89 27.77 8.48
CA GLY A 128 7.09 28.89 7.93
C GLY A 128 5.93 29.32 8.83
N VAL A 129 5.92 28.94 10.09
CA VAL A 129 4.87 29.30 11.04
C VAL A 129 5.06 30.74 11.49
N THR A 130 4.20 31.63 11.03
CA THR A 130 4.20 33.06 11.41
C THR A 130 3.32 33.36 12.62
N LYS A 131 2.25 32.58 12.80
CA LYS A 131 1.34 32.66 13.94
C LYS A 131 1.19 31.27 14.55
N LEU A 132 1.34 31.19 15.86
CA LEU A 132 1.23 29.91 16.58
C LEU A 132 -0.14 29.28 16.34
N PRO A 133 -0.20 28.05 15.77
CA PRO A 133 -1.46 27.39 15.48
C PRO A 133 -2.16 26.94 16.77
N ASN A 134 -3.48 26.75 16.68
CA ASN A 134 -4.27 26.20 17.78
C ASN A 134 -4.01 24.69 17.85
N LEU A 135 -3.47 24.23 18.99
CA LEU A 135 -3.13 22.83 19.21
C LEU A 135 -4.37 21.91 19.15
N ALA A 136 -5.53 22.35 19.66
CA ALA A 136 -6.77 21.56 19.60
C ALA A 136 -7.24 21.36 18.15
N ALA A 137 -7.18 22.41 17.32
CA ALA A 137 -7.50 22.31 15.90
C ALA A 137 -6.54 21.35 15.15
N MET A 138 -5.25 21.41 15.51
CA MET A 138 -4.25 20.48 14.94
C MET A 138 -4.53 19.03 15.36
N GLN A 139 -4.94 18.78 16.59
CA GLN A 139 -5.30 17.45 17.08
C GLN A 139 -6.54 16.91 16.35
N GLU A 140 -7.53 17.75 16.11
CA GLU A 140 -8.73 17.39 15.35
C GLU A 140 -8.36 17.01 13.89
N GLU A 141 -7.52 17.81 13.24
CA GLU A 141 -7.06 17.52 11.86
C GLU A 141 -6.23 16.24 11.83
N TYR A 142 -5.37 16.03 12.82
CA TYR A 142 -4.58 14.80 12.95
C TYR A 142 -5.49 13.57 13.07
N GLY A 143 -6.56 13.66 13.87
CA GLY A 143 -7.56 12.60 14.01
C GLY A 143 -8.28 12.29 12.69
N LYS A 144 -8.64 13.32 11.91
CA LYS A 144 -9.25 13.17 10.58
C LYS A 144 -8.29 12.47 9.60
N LEU A 145 -7.01 12.84 9.61
CA LEU A 145 -5.98 12.19 8.79
C LEU A 145 -5.74 10.74 9.19
N GLN A 146 -5.80 10.41 10.49
CA GLN A 146 -5.72 9.02 10.94
C GLN A 146 -6.90 8.19 10.43
N ALA A 147 -8.12 8.69 10.52
CA ALA A 147 -9.31 8.02 9.99
C ALA A 147 -9.21 7.82 8.46
N GLN A 148 -8.71 8.82 7.74
CA GLN A 148 -8.45 8.72 6.30
C GLN A 148 -7.39 7.65 5.98
N LYS A 149 -6.31 7.58 6.76
CA LYS A 149 -5.28 6.54 6.62
C LYS A 149 -5.88 5.14 6.78
N GLU A 150 -6.69 4.91 7.81
CA GLU A 150 -7.32 3.61 8.05
C GLU A 150 -8.24 3.19 6.91
N ALA A 151 -9.05 4.12 6.38
CA ALA A 151 -9.91 3.86 5.22
C ALA A 151 -9.09 3.50 3.99
N LEU A 152 -8.05 4.28 3.65
CA LEU A 152 -7.14 4.01 2.54
C LEU A 152 -6.40 2.69 2.71
N TYR A 153 -5.99 2.34 3.92
CA TYR A 153 -5.30 1.08 4.20
C TYR A 153 -6.21 -0.12 3.98
N THR A 154 -7.48 0.00 4.36
CA THR A 154 -8.50 -1.02 4.10
C THR A 154 -8.73 -1.23 2.61
N ASP A 155 -8.88 -0.14 1.85
CA ASP A 155 -9.10 -0.19 0.40
C ASP A 155 -7.86 -0.72 -0.34
N TYR A 156 -6.67 -0.30 0.07
CA TYR A 156 -5.41 -0.83 -0.45
C TYR A 156 -5.30 -2.34 -0.24
N GLY A 157 -5.69 -2.83 0.94
CA GLY A 157 -5.71 -4.26 1.24
C GLY A 157 -6.67 -5.05 0.35
N LYS A 158 -7.85 -4.50 0.02
CA LYS A 158 -8.81 -5.10 -0.93
C LYS A 158 -8.26 -5.11 -2.35
N LEU A 159 -7.75 -3.97 -2.82
CA LEU A 159 -7.16 -3.84 -4.15
C LEU A 159 -5.97 -4.78 -4.37
N LYS A 160 -5.10 -4.91 -3.37
CA LYS A 160 -3.97 -5.84 -3.42
C LYS A 160 -4.41 -7.31 -3.57
N LYS A 161 -5.52 -7.69 -2.93
CA LYS A 161 -6.12 -9.02 -3.12
C LYS A 161 -6.70 -9.19 -4.52
N GLN A 162 -7.36 -8.17 -5.05
CA GLN A 162 -7.90 -8.18 -6.42
C GLN A 162 -6.78 -8.27 -7.45
N VAL A 163 -5.72 -7.47 -7.35
CA VAL A 163 -4.53 -7.56 -8.23
C VAL A 163 -4.04 -9.01 -8.27
N LYS A 164 -3.81 -9.61 -7.09
CA LYS A 164 -3.33 -10.99 -7.01
C LYS A 164 -4.31 -12.00 -7.63
N GLU A 165 -5.60 -11.80 -7.47
CA GLU A 165 -6.62 -12.68 -8.03
C GLU A 165 -6.65 -12.57 -9.56
N TYR A 166 -6.65 -11.37 -10.12
CA TYR A 166 -6.59 -11.15 -11.56
C TYR A 166 -5.30 -11.69 -12.18
N ASP A 167 -4.16 -11.57 -11.51
CA ASP A 167 -2.89 -12.15 -11.96
C ASP A 167 -2.98 -13.68 -12.08
N VAL A 168 -3.58 -14.35 -11.08
CA VAL A 168 -3.79 -15.80 -11.12
C VAL A 168 -4.75 -16.18 -12.25
N ILE A 169 -5.85 -15.45 -12.44
CA ILE A 169 -6.81 -15.68 -13.53
C ILE A 169 -6.10 -15.56 -14.89
N LYS A 170 -5.31 -14.50 -15.07
CA LYS A 170 -4.57 -14.29 -16.33
C LYS A 170 -3.59 -15.44 -16.60
N GLN A 171 -2.81 -15.84 -15.59
CA GLN A 171 -1.87 -16.95 -15.75
C GLN A 171 -2.57 -18.27 -16.08
N ASN A 172 -3.73 -18.54 -15.48
CA ASN A 172 -4.53 -19.72 -15.80
C ASN A 172 -5.06 -19.67 -17.24
N ILE A 173 -5.56 -18.53 -17.70
CA ILE A 173 -5.99 -18.34 -19.09
C ILE A 173 -4.84 -18.51 -20.07
N ASP A 174 -3.68 -17.91 -19.78
CA ASP A 174 -2.48 -18.05 -20.62
C ASP A 174 -2.05 -19.53 -20.73
N SER A 175 -2.15 -20.29 -19.63
CA SER A 175 -1.86 -21.72 -19.60
C SER A 175 -2.87 -22.54 -20.43
N ILE A 176 -4.16 -22.26 -20.31
CA ILE A 176 -5.23 -22.92 -21.09
C ILE A 176 -5.03 -22.69 -22.60
N LEU A 177 -4.79 -21.43 -23.00
CA LEU A 177 -4.57 -21.05 -24.40
C LEU A 177 -3.29 -21.66 -24.98
N ARG A 178 -2.27 -21.92 -24.16
CA ARG A 178 -1.04 -22.61 -24.58
C ARG A 178 -1.32 -24.08 -24.87
N LEU A 179 -2.04 -24.76 -23.99
CA LEU A 179 -2.41 -26.15 -24.13
C LEU A 179 -3.28 -26.41 -25.40
N GLU A 180 -4.10 -25.44 -25.81
CA GLU A 180 -4.89 -25.53 -27.04
C GLU A 180 -4.04 -25.43 -28.31
N LYS A 181 -2.90 -24.73 -28.27
CA LYS A 181 -2.02 -24.52 -29.44
C LYS A 181 -1.05 -25.65 -29.70
N GLU A 182 -0.67 -26.42 -28.69
CA GLU A 182 0.29 -27.55 -28.84
C GLU A 182 -0.23 -28.73 -29.67
N PRO A 183 -1.53 -29.15 -29.64
CA PRO A 183 -2.03 -30.24 -30.46
C PRO A 183 -1.97 -29.98 -31.98
N GLU A 184 -1.99 -28.71 -32.39
CA GLU A 184 -1.91 -28.38 -33.85
C GLU A 184 -0.49 -28.56 -34.38
N ARG A 185 0.54 -28.24 -33.61
CA ARG A 185 1.95 -28.44 -34.04
C ARG A 185 2.34 -29.93 -34.15
N GLY A 186 1.82 -30.79 -33.29
CA GLY A 186 2.07 -32.23 -33.35
C GLY A 186 1.43 -32.91 -34.58
N ARG A 187 0.26 -32.42 -35.04
CA ARG A 187 -0.43 -32.97 -36.23
C ARG A 187 0.16 -32.52 -37.54
N GLU A 188 0.81 -31.36 -37.60
CA GLU A 188 1.51 -30.91 -38.82
C GLU A 188 2.80 -31.69 -39.06
N THR A 189 3.52 -32.07 -38.02
CA THR A 189 4.76 -32.87 -38.13
C THR A 189 4.49 -34.32 -38.51
N GLU A 190 3.36 -34.94 -38.14
CA GLU A 190 2.94 -36.28 -38.55
C GLU A 190 2.42 -36.32 -40.02
N ARG A 191 2.00 -35.22 -40.59
CA ARG A 191 1.55 -35.14 -42.02
C ARG A 191 2.70 -34.94 -43.03
N LEU A 192 3.90 -34.68 -42.53
CA LEU A 192 5.09 -34.43 -43.36
C LEU A 192 6.12 -35.58 -43.32
N GLN A 193 5.80 -36.72 -42.66
CA GLN A 193 6.49 -37.99 -42.68
C GLN A 193 5.67 -39.01 -43.47
#